data_4a1e7e6a3d8ca2af4fca0201b2042e2c
#
_entry.id   4a1e7e6a3d8ca2af4fca0201b2042e2c
#
_cell.length_a   1.000
_cell.length_b   1.000
_cell.length_c   1.000
_cell.angle_alpha   90.00
_cell.angle_beta   90.00
_cell.angle_gamma   90.00
#
_symmetry.space_group_name_H-M   'P 1'
#
loop_
_entity.id
_entity.type
_entity.pdbx_description
1 polymer ?
#
loop_
_entity_poly.entity_id
_entity_poly.type
_entity_poly.pdbx_seq_one_letter_code
_entity_poly.pdbx_strand_id
1 'polypeptide(L)'
;MKINYNNNEERVEVMALFGYAMTPCKPLTFKRRGEQEIEVTELLNSQVRFAGQGAKHIFDVLAGRQTYRLTFDSVDLTWVAQAV
;
A
#
# COMPACT_ATOMS: atom_id res chain seq x y z
N MET A 1 -16.81 -23.75 -5.81
CA MET A 1 -16.93 -22.65 -5.58
C MET A 1 -15.74 -21.95 -5.77
N LYS A 2 -15.69 -20.98 -5.80
CA LYS A 2 -14.69 -20.32 -6.03
C LYS A 2 -14.18 -19.63 -4.95
N ILE A 3 -13.01 -19.78 -4.68
CA ILE A 3 -12.44 -19.07 -3.65
C ILE A 3 -11.69 -17.95 -4.20
N ASN A 4 -11.89 -16.83 -3.60
CA ASN A 4 -11.30 -15.68 -4.12
C ASN A 4 -10.28 -15.20 -3.20
N TYR A 5 -9.06 -15.54 -3.43
CA TYR A 5 -8.01 -15.25 -2.52
C TYR A 5 -7.65 -13.82 -2.45
N ASN A 6 -7.93 -13.09 -3.51
CA ASN A 6 -7.49 -11.72 -3.57
C ASN A 6 -8.56 -10.74 -3.30
N ASN A 7 -9.68 -11.20 -2.82
CA ASN A 7 -10.75 -10.28 -2.65
C ASN A 7 -10.52 -9.34 -1.52
N ASN A 8 -9.45 -9.51 -0.76
CA ASN A 8 -9.12 -8.55 0.26
C ASN A 8 -8.41 -7.34 -0.30
N GLU A 9 -7.86 -7.46 -1.49
CA GLU A 9 -7.16 -6.34 -2.10
C GLU A 9 -8.12 -5.35 -2.67
N GLU A 10 -7.83 -4.08 -2.45
CA GLU A 10 -8.73 -3.04 -2.85
C GLU A 10 -7.93 -1.86 -3.35
N ARG A 11 -8.36 -1.26 -4.46
CA ARG A 11 -7.71 -0.11 -4.99
C ARG A 11 -7.94 1.06 -4.05
N VAL A 12 -6.89 1.80 -3.71
CA VAL A 12 -6.99 2.92 -2.80
C VAL A 12 -6.23 4.11 -3.36
N GLU A 13 -6.55 5.28 -2.81
CA GLU A 13 -5.78 6.49 -3.06
C GLU A 13 -4.81 6.64 -1.90
N VAL A 14 -3.61 7.04 -2.19
CA VAL A 14 -2.58 7.16 -1.16
C VAL A 14 -1.88 8.49 -1.29
N MET A 15 -1.69 9.16 -0.16
CA MET A 15 -0.82 10.31 -0.10
C MET A 15 0.51 9.81 0.43
N ALA A 16 1.57 10.01 -0.32
CA ALA A 16 2.88 9.47 0.00
C ALA A 16 3.95 10.49 -0.25
N LEU A 17 5.05 10.34 0.48
CA LEU A 17 6.26 11.11 0.21
C LEU A 17 7.15 10.31 -0.70
N PHE A 18 7.61 10.93 -1.76
CA PHE A 18 8.56 10.32 -2.67
C PHE A 18 9.89 11.04 -2.57
N GLY A 19 10.96 10.32 -2.83
CA GLY A 19 12.27 10.92 -2.76
C GLY A 19 12.79 11.12 -1.36
N TYR A 20 12.19 10.45 -0.41
CA TYR A 20 12.62 10.54 0.97
C TYR A 20 13.96 9.79 1.11
N ALA A 21 14.79 10.26 2.01
CA ALA A 21 16.18 9.86 2.06
C ALA A 21 16.42 8.36 2.08
N MET A 22 15.67 7.64 2.87
CA MET A 22 15.95 6.23 3.11
C MET A 22 15.05 5.28 2.33
N THR A 23 13.98 5.79 1.77
CA THR A 23 13.03 4.95 1.04
C THR A 23 12.58 5.67 -0.21
N PRO A 24 12.28 4.92 -1.27
CA PRO A 24 11.79 5.55 -2.50
C PRO A 24 10.47 6.26 -2.28
N CYS A 25 9.62 5.74 -1.42
CA CYS A 25 8.41 6.44 -1.05
C CYS A 25 7.95 5.96 0.32
N LYS A 26 7.12 6.77 0.94
CA LYS A 26 6.60 6.46 2.26
C LYS A 26 5.13 6.81 2.29
N PRO A 27 4.23 5.85 2.47
CA PRO A 27 2.81 6.18 2.53
C PRO A 27 2.47 6.88 3.83
N LEU A 28 1.69 7.94 3.73
CA LEU A 28 1.28 8.74 4.88
C LEU A 28 -0.17 8.49 5.25
N THR A 29 -1.04 8.49 4.25
CA THR A 29 -2.45 8.22 4.47
C THR A 29 -2.96 7.45 3.28
N PHE A 30 -4.06 6.74 3.47
CA PHE A 30 -4.72 6.10 2.34
C PHE A 30 -6.23 6.18 2.53
N LYS A 31 -6.94 6.07 1.43
CA LYS A 31 -8.35 6.26 1.44
C LYS A 31 -9.01 5.23 0.55
N ARG A 32 -9.95 4.50 1.12
CA ARG A 32 -10.75 3.56 0.36
C ARG A 32 -11.86 4.32 -0.32
N ARG A 33 -12.35 3.75 -1.40
CA ARG A 33 -13.36 4.39 -2.16
C ARG A 33 -14.58 4.69 -1.31
N GLY A 34 -14.98 5.96 -1.29
CA GLY A 34 -16.17 6.36 -0.56
C GLY A 34 -16.01 6.41 0.94
N GLU A 35 -14.79 6.29 1.43
CA GLU A 35 -14.56 6.29 2.86
C GLU A 35 -13.63 7.40 3.26
N GLN A 36 -13.46 7.54 4.54
CA GLN A 36 -12.60 8.58 5.07
C GLN A 36 -11.15 8.18 4.95
N GLU A 37 -10.31 9.18 5.00
CA GLU A 37 -8.89 8.99 4.95
C GLU A 37 -8.40 8.31 6.23
N ILE A 38 -7.48 7.38 6.07
CA ILE A 38 -6.91 6.63 7.17
C ILE A 38 -5.45 7.01 7.28
N GLU A 39 -5.04 7.38 8.47
CA GLU A 39 -3.67 7.81 8.71
C GLU A 39 -2.79 6.61 9.04
N VAL A 40 -1.63 6.55 8.41
CA VAL A 40 -0.64 5.52 8.73
C VAL A 40 0.12 5.99 9.95
N THR A 41 0.03 5.23 11.02
CA THR A 41 0.67 5.62 12.27
C THR A 41 2.06 5.04 12.41
N GLU A 42 2.34 3.94 11.72
CA GLU A 42 3.66 3.35 11.82
C GLU A 42 3.93 2.51 10.58
N LEU A 43 5.15 2.62 10.05
CA LEU A 43 5.60 1.76 8.98
C LEU A 43 6.32 0.58 9.60
N LEU A 44 5.78 -0.61 9.44
CA LEU A 44 6.31 -1.80 10.07
C LEU A 44 7.37 -2.49 9.23
N ASN A 45 7.20 -2.46 7.91
CA ASN A 45 8.12 -3.13 7.02
C ASN A 45 7.97 -2.57 5.62
N SER A 46 9.04 -2.59 4.84
CA SER A 46 8.94 -2.22 3.44
C SER A 46 9.88 -3.09 2.63
N GLN A 47 9.45 -3.42 1.42
CA GLN A 47 10.28 -4.19 0.52
C GLN A 47 9.91 -3.84 -0.91
N VAL A 48 10.81 -4.17 -1.81
CA VAL A 48 10.60 -3.92 -3.23
C VAL A 48 10.76 -5.23 -3.96
N ARG A 49 9.85 -5.53 -4.85
CA ARG A 49 9.94 -6.69 -5.69
C ARG A 49 9.96 -6.25 -7.13
N PHE A 50 10.95 -6.70 -7.87
CA PHE A 50 11.08 -6.35 -9.27
C PHE A 50 10.41 -7.42 -10.10
N ALA A 51 9.63 -6.99 -11.08
CA ALA A 51 8.94 -7.91 -11.96
C ALA A 51 8.84 -7.26 -13.32
N GLY A 52 9.47 -7.88 -14.30
CA GLY A 52 9.47 -7.34 -15.65
C GLY A 52 10.11 -5.97 -15.68
N GLN A 53 9.39 -5.00 -16.16
CA GLN A 53 9.92 -3.66 -16.35
C GLN A 53 9.64 -2.74 -15.20
N GLY A 54 8.99 -3.23 -14.17
CA GLY A 54 8.60 -2.38 -13.08
C GLY A 54 8.91 -2.98 -11.75
N ALA A 55 8.37 -2.36 -10.73
CA ALA A 55 8.58 -2.80 -9.37
C ALA A 55 7.30 -2.63 -8.57
N LYS A 56 7.15 -3.49 -7.58
CA LYS A 56 6.09 -3.34 -6.60
C LYS A 56 6.75 -2.99 -5.29
N HIS A 57 6.33 -1.89 -4.71
CA HIS A 57 6.81 -1.44 -3.41
C HIS A 57 5.75 -1.83 -2.41
N ILE A 58 6.12 -2.67 -1.47
CA ILE A 58 5.19 -3.28 -0.54
C ILE A 58 5.49 -2.76 0.85
N PHE A 59 4.46 -2.20 1.49
CA PHE A 59 4.61 -1.60 2.81
C PHE A 59 3.61 -2.24 3.76
N ASP A 60 4.11 -2.75 4.87
CA ASP A 60 3.23 -3.20 5.94
C ASP A 60 3.15 -2.06 6.94
N VAL A 61 1.95 -1.61 7.21
CA VAL A 61 1.73 -0.41 8.01
C VAL A 61 0.71 -0.67 9.08
N LEU A 62 0.83 0.09 10.15
CA LEU A 62 -0.17 0.12 11.20
C LEU A 62 -0.98 1.39 11.02
N ALA A 63 -2.29 1.24 11.05
CA ALA A 63 -3.20 2.36 10.91
C ALA A 63 -4.27 2.18 11.99
N GLY A 64 -4.12 2.93 13.07
CA GLY A 64 -4.95 2.70 14.22
C GLY A 64 -4.62 1.38 14.85
N ARG A 65 -5.57 0.49 14.88
CA ARG A 65 -5.37 -0.84 15.45
C ARG A 65 -5.29 -1.93 14.40
N GLN A 66 -5.30 -1.53 13.15
CA GLN A 66 -5.35 -2.48 12.05
C GLN A 66 -4.05 -2.44 11.29
N THR A 67 -3.55 -3.60 10.90
CA THR A 67 -2.39 -3.71 10.04
C THR A 67 -2.87 -3.89 8.60
N TYR A 68 -2.25 -3.14 7.71
CA TYR A 68 -2.55 -3.22 6.29
C TYR A 68 -1.28 -3.43 5.50
N ARG A 69 -1.43 -4.04 4.36
CA ARG A 69 -0.35 -4.09 3.38
C ARG A 69 -0.74 -3.17 2.23
N LEU A 70 0.09 -2.18 1.99
CA LEU A 70 -0.12 -1.24 0.89
C LEU A 70 0.92 -1.55 -0.18
N THR A 71 0.46 -1.75 -1.39
CA THR A 71 1.35 -2.10 -2.50
C THR A 71 1.22 -1.06 -3.59
N PHE A 72 2.36 -0.49 -3.99
CA PHE A 72 2.44 0.48 -5.08
C PHE A 72 3.06 -0.18 -6.29
N ASP A 73 2.35 -0.15 -7.42
CA ASP A 73 2.84 -0.70 -8.66
C ASP A 73 3.42 0.44 -9.48
N SER A 74 4.71 0.40 -9.77
CA SER A 74 5.37 1.50 -10.44
C SER A 74 5.03 1.57 -11.93
N VAL A 75 4.52 0.49 -12.50
CA VAL A 75 4.13 0.52 -13.91
C VAL A 75 2.82 1.26 -14.08
N ASP A 76 1.84 0.89 -13.27
CA ASP A 76 0.51 1.48 -13.38
C ASP A 76 0.34 2.72 -12.54
N LEU A 77 1.24 2.97 -11.61
CA LEU A 77 1.14 4.05 -10.65
C LEU A 77 -0.12 3.91 -9.81
N THR A 78 -0.39 2.68 -9.39
CA THR A 78 -1.59 2.39 -8.62
C THR A 78 -1.24 1.82 -7.27
N TRP A 79 -2.14 2.00 -6.35
CA TRP A 79 -2.00 1.47 -5.00
C TRP A 79 -3.14 0.53 -4.69
N VAL A 80 -2.83 -0.56 -4.00
CA VAL A 80 -3.86 -1.43 -3.44
C VAL A 80 -3.60 -1.62 -1.97
N ALA A 81 -4.65 -1.85 -1.22
CA ALA A 81 -4.57 -2.09 0.22
C ALA A 81 -5.18 -3.45 0.52
N GLN A 82 -4.61 -4.12 1.51
CA GLN A 82 -5.09 -5.39 1.95
C GLN A 82 -4.99 -5.42 3.46
N ALA A 83 -6.08 -5.74 4.13
CA ALA A 83 -6.05 -5.91 5.58
C ALA A 83 -5.33 -7.21 5.91
N VAL A 84 -4.47 -7.14 6.90
CA VAL A 84 -3.64 -8.29 7.23
C VAL A 84 -3.98 -8.82 8.60
#